data_2ff27cdbc18cac8a1556e61b7e00fc00
#
_entry.id   2ff27cdbc18cac8a1556e61b7e00fc00
#
_cell.length_a   1.000
_cell.length_b   1.000
_cell.length_c   1.000
_cell.angle_alpha   90.00
_cell.angle_beta   90.00
_cell.angle_gamma   90.00
#
_symmetry.space_group_name_H-M   'P 1'
#
loop_
_entity.id
_entity.type
_entity.pdbx_description
1 polymer ?
#
loop_
_entity_poly.entity_id
_entity_poly.type
_entity_poly.pdbx_seq_one_letter_code
_entity_poly.pdbx_strand_id
1 'polypeptide(L)'
;MNDTATLAAQASSAPSTDSSTLVVRHLKKRYGSRTVVKDVSLDVKSGEVVGLLGPNGAGKTTSFYMIVGLVALDEGDIVLDGQHISGLAIHERARMGLSYLPQEASVFRKLNVEENIRAVLELQVVNGKSLPKQEIDRRLDSLLDDLQIAHLRNNPALSLSGGERRRVEIARALASAPRFILLDEPFAGVDPIAVGDIQRIVSFLKARNIGVLITDHNVRETLGICDHAYIISEGTVLAEGQPEEIIANESVRRVYLGENFRM
;
A
#
# COMPACT_ATOMS: atom_id res chain seq x y z
N MET A 1 -47.33 -29.55 -31.12
CA MET A 1 -45.98 -29.69 -31.63
C MET A 1 -45.14 -28.72 -30.82
N ASN A 2 -44.22 -29.28 -30.09
CA ASN A 2 -43.39 -28.62 -29.06
C ASN A 2 -42.41 -27.67 -29.69
N ASP A 3 -42.20 -26.54 -29.03
CA ASP A 3 -40.89 -25.87 -29.07
C ASP A 3 -40.59 -25.27 -27.69
N THR A 4 -39.82 -26.04 -26.98
CA THR A 4 -39.16 -25.67 -25.74
C THR A 4 -37.90 -24.89 -26.08
N ALA A 5 -37.95 -23.56 -25.99
CA ALA A 5 -36.78 -22.74 -26.10
C ALA A 5 -36.06 -22.71 -24.76
N THR A 6 -34.91 -23.29 -24.75
CA THR A 6 -33.89 -23.37 -23.69
C THR A 6 -33.44 -22.01 -23.25
N LEU A 7 -33.71 -21.60 -22.03
CA LEU A 7 -33.08 -20.47 -21.35
C LEU A 7 -31.65 -20.89 -20.97
N ALA A 8 -30.72 -20.47 -21.76
CA ALA A 8 -29.30 -20.56 -21.42
C ALA A 8 -28.99 -19.60 -20.25
N ALA A 9 -28.64 -20.16 -19.12
CA ALA A 9 -28.16 -19.48 -17.96
C ALA A 9 -26.87 -18.68 -18.33
N GLN A 10 -26.95 -17.38 -18.22
CA GLN A 10 -25.73 -16.53 -18.23
C GLN A 10 -25.01 -16.77 -16.89
N ALA A 11 -23.96 -17.56 -16.98
CA ALA A 11 -23.00 -17.71 -15.90
C ALA A 11 -22.39 -16.33 -15.60
N SER A 12 -22.62 -15.87 -14.39
CA SER A 12 -21.89 -14.78 -13.77
C SER A 12 -20.40 -15.10 -13.86
N SER A 13 -19.66 -14.38 -14.70
CA SER A 13 -18.20 -14.46 -14.73
C SER A 13 -17.67 -13.98 -13.38
N ALA A 14 -17.13 -14.92 -12.61
CA ALA A 14 -16.27 -14.60 -11.47
C ALA A 14 -15.16 -13.66 -11.96
N PRO A 15 -14.68 -12.70 -11.12
CA PRO A 15 -13.57 -11.85 -11.51
C PRO A 15 -12.38 -12.73 -11.85
N SER A 16 -11.80 -12.52 -13.01
CA SER A 16 -10.55 -13.15 -13.45
C SER A 16 -9.50 -12.90 -12.37
N THR A 17 -8.86 -13.97 -11.91
CA THR A 17 -7.72 -13.92 -10.99
C THR A 17 -6.47 -13.45 -11.73
N ASP A 18 -6.52 -12.32 -12.42
CA ASP A 18 -5.33 -11.68 -12.96
C ASP A 18 -4.56 -11.04 -11.79
N SER A 19 -3.43 -11.63 -11.48
CA SER A 19 -2.49 -11.15 -10.49
C SER A 19 -1.89 -9.83 -11.00
N SER A 20 -2.28 -8.71 -10.38
CA SER A 20 -1.66 -7.40 -10.64
C SER A 20 -0.20 -7.39 -10.16
N THR A 21 0.66 -6.68 -10.88
CA THR A 21 2.09 -6.56 -10.55
C THR A 21 2.56 -5.12 -10.56
N LEU A 22 3.33 -4.74 -9.54
CA LEU A 22 4.12 -3.52 -9.50
C LEU A 22 5.59 -3.91 -9.63
N VAL A 23 6.22 -3.51 -10.73
CA VAL A 23 7.59 -3.88 -11.09
C VAL A 23 8.46 -2.63 -11.09
N VAL A 24 9.55 -2.66 -10.35
CA VAL A 24 10.51 -1.56 -10.22
C VAL A 24 11.87 -2.06 -10.68
N ARG A 25 12.52 -1.34 -11.60
CA ARG A 25 13.80 -1.75 -12.17
C ARG A 25 14.81 -0.61 -12.17
N HIS A 26 15.98 -0.88 -11.62
CA HIS A 26 17.19 -0.08 -11.71
C HIS A 26 16.99 1.39 -11.31
N LEU A 27 16.21 1.66 -10.25
CA LEU A 27 16.00 3.04 -9.79
C LEU A 27 17.31 3.68 -9.38
N LYS A 28 17.52 4.91 -9.89
CA LYS A 28 18.64 5.77 -9.48
C LYS A 28 18.17 7.15 -9.09
N LYS A 29 18.81 7.70 -8.06
CA LYS A 29 18.58 9.07 -7.61
C LYS A 29 19.82 9.72 -7.05
N ARG A 30 20.09 10.93 -7.55
CA ARG A 30 21.18 11.77 -7.11
C ARG A 30 20.66 13.13 -6.64
N TYR A 31 21.23 13.64 -5.57
CA TYR A 31 21.00 14.99 -5.08
C TYR A 31 22.34 15.72 -5.06
N GLY A 32 22.52 16.70 -5.95
CA GLY A 32 23.81 17.38 -6.14
C GLY A 32 24.93 16.38 -6.51
N SER A 33 25.96 16.30 -5.69
CA SER A 33 27.08 15.35 -5.88
C SER A 33 26.83 13.97 -5.26
N ARG A 34 25.81 13.80 -4.44
CA ARG A 34 25.55 12.57 -3.69
C ARG A 34 24.53 11.69 -4.42
N THR A 35 24.93 10.48 -4.81
CA THR A 35 24.02 9.43 -5.28
C THR A 35 23.44 8.71 -4.06
N VAL A 36 22.12 8.84 -3.85
CA VAL A 36 21.41 8.26 -2.71
C VAL A 36 20.85 6.88 -3.05
N VAL A 37 20.32 6.71 -4.27
CA VAL A 37 19.87 5.42 -4.81
C VAL A 37 20.71 5.14 -6.04
N LYS A 38 21.44 4.02 -6.02
CA LYS A 38 22.42 3.66 -7.07
C LYS A 38 21.84 2.63 -8.03
N ASP A 39 21.13 1.64 -7.49
CA ASP A 39 20.48 0.59 -8.26
C ASP A 39 19.52 -0.16 -7.34
N VAL A 40 18.21 0.15 -7.42
CA VAL A 40 17.18 -0.52 -6.64
C VAL A 40 16.14 -1.11 -7.57
N SER A 41 15.96 -2.42 -7.46
CA SER A 41 14.92 -3.18 -8.18
C SER A 41 14.11 -3.97 -7.15
N LEU A 42 12.79 -4.03 -7.33
CA LEU A 42 11.87 -4.82 -6.52
C LEU A 42 10.58 -5.12 -7.26
N ASP A 43 9.86 -6.12 -6.80
CA ASP A 43 8.56 -6.52 -7.31
C ASP A 43 7.55 -6.64 -6.16
N VAL A 44 6.30 -6.29 -6.44
CA VAL A 44 5.16 -6.50 -5.53
C VAL A 44 4.02 -7.10 -6.34
N LYS A 45 3.42 -8.18 -5.85
CA LYS A 45 2.23 -8.80 -6.45
C LYS A 45 0.98 -8.45 -5.66
N SER A 46 -0.18 -8.47 -6.32
CA SER A 46 -1.45 -8.36 -5.59
C SER A 46 -1.58 -9.49 -4.57
N GLY A 47 -2.11 -9.17 -3.38
CA GLY A 47 -2.22 -10.12 -2.28
C GLY A 47 -0.90 -10.48 -1.59
N GLU A 48 0.18 -9.75 -1.86
CA GLU A 48 1.50 -9.92 -1.24
C GLU A 48 1.83 -8.71 -0.37
N VAL A 49 2.51 -8.95 0.74
CA VAL A 49 3.07 -7.91 1.63
C VAL A 49 4.58 -7.91 1.49
N VAL A 50 5.12 -6.81 0.98
CA VAL A 50 6.56 -6.65 0.73
C VAL A 50 7.14 -5.58 1.63
N GLY A 51 8.23 -5.90 2.32
CA GLY A 51 8.99 -4.98 3.16
C GLY A 51 10.16 -4.33 2.40
N LEU A 52 10.31 -3.01 2.49
CA LEU A 52 11.46 -2.25 2.00
C LEU A 52 12.25 -1.72 3.19
N LEU A 53 13.26 -2.45 3.63
CA LEU A 53 13.95 -2.26 4.90
C LEU A 53 15.43 -1.91 4.69
N GLY A 54 16.13 -1.56 5.78
CA GLY A 54 17.56 -1.25 5.77
C GLY A 54 17.93 -0.14 6.75
N PRO A 55 19.20 0.16 6.96
CA PRO A 55 19.66 1.17 7.89
C PRO A 55 19.28 2.61 7.48
N ASN A 56 19.43 3.55 8.41
CA ASN A 56 19.20 4.96 8.12
C ASN A 56 20.17 5.47 7.04
N GLY A 57 19.63 6.24 6.10
CA GLY A 57 20.41 6.77 4.98
C GLY A 57 20.69 5.77 3.84
N ALA A 58 20.15 4.55 3.91
CA ALA A 58 20.34 3.52 2.88
C ALA A 58 19.66 3.84 1.53
N GLY A 59 18.74 4.79 1.49
CA GLY A 59 17.97 5.15 0.28
C GLY A 59 16.52 4.65 0.26
N LYS A 60 16.04 3.99 1.34
CA LYS A 60 14.67 3.45 1.45
C LYS A 60 13.59 4.48 1.11
N THR A 61 13.51 5.55 1.90
CA THR A 61 12.49 6.60 1.74
C THR A 61 12.56 7.24 0.35
N THR A 62 13.76 7.45 -0.19
CA THR A 62 13.92 7.99 -1.55
C THR A 62 13.38 7.02 -2.60
N SER A 63 13.72 5.73 -2.51
CA SER A 63 13.21 4.69 -3.41
C SER A 63 11.68 4.58 -3.31
N PHE A 64 11.16 4.53 -2.10
CA PHE A 64 9.74 4.50 -1.81
C PHE A 64 9.01 5.72 -2.41
N TYR A 65 9.53 6.95 -2.22
CA TYR A 65 8.94 8.17 -2.76
C TYR A 65 9.04 8.27 -4.30
N MET A 66 10.06 7.67 -4.91
CA MET A 66 10.08 7.52 -6.38
C MET A 66 8.96 6.60 -6.87
N ILE A 67 8.67 5.50 -6.15
CA ILE A 67 7.57 4.58 -6.49
C ILE A 67 6.21 5.28 -6.30
N VAL A 68 6.03 6.03 -5.22
CA VAL A 68 4.82 6.83 -4.95
C VAL A 68 4.60 7.93 -6.01
N GLY A 69 5.68 8.49 -6.57
CA GLY A 69 5.63 9.64 -7.47
C GLY A 69 5.78 10.99 -6.78
N LEU A 70 6.29 11.01 -5.54
CA LEU A 70 6.64 12.22 -4.79
C LEU A 70 8.03 12.75 -5.17
N VAL A 71 8.93 11.86 -5.60
CA VAL A 71 10.27 12.18 -6.05
C VAL A 71 10.45 11.65 -7.48
N ALA A 72 10.90 12.50 -8.39
CA ALA A 72 11.25 12.07 -9.73
C ALA A 72 12.51 11.21 -9.70
N LEU A 73 12.49 10.05 -10.36
CA LEU A 73 13.68 9.23 -10.58
C LEU A 73 14.60 9.88 -11.63
N ASP A 74 15.90 9.62 -11.56
CA ASP A 74 16.86 10.09 -12.56
C ASP A 74 17.05 9.03 -13.66
N GLU A 75 17.07 7.74 -13.28
CA GLU A 75 17.11 6.58 -14.17
C GLU A 75 16.29 5.44 -13.58
N GLY A 76 15.96 4.46 -14.41
CA GLY A 76 15.19 3.28 -14.06
C GLY A 76 13.76 3.34 -14.55
N ASP A 77 12.97 2.37 -14.16
CA ASP A 77 11.58 2.25 -14.60
C ASP A 77 10.67 1.70 -13.52
N ILE A 78 9.39 2.13 -13.56
CA ILE A 78 8.32 1.67 -12.69
C ILE A 78 7.15 1.28 -13.58
N VAL A 79 6.74 0.04 -13.51
CA VAL A 79 5.70 -0.56 -14.35
C VAL A 79 4.59 -1.10 -13.45
N LEU A 80 3.36 -0.72 -13.73
CA LEU A 80 2.15 -1.20 -13.08
C LEU A 80 1.30 -1.94 -14.12
N ASP A 81 1.16 -3.27 -13.96
CA ASP A 81 0.43 -4.14 -14.90
C ASP A 81 0.83 -3.91 -16.36
N GLY A 82 2.14 -3.87 -16.62
CA GLY A 82 2.68 -3.65 -17.97
C GLY A 82 2.65 -2.20 -18.47
N GLN A 83 2.13 -1.26 -17.68
CA GLN A 83 2.09 0.16 -18.03
C GLN A 83 3.21 0.93 -17.32
N HIS A 84 4.02 1.67 -18.06
CA HIS A 84 5.06 2.53 -17.50
C HIS A 84 4.45 3.73 -16.79
N ILE A 85 4.77 3.88 -15.51
CA ILE A 85 4.27 4.97 -14.66
C ILE A 85 5.36 5.90 -14.15
N SER A 86 6.60 5.70 -14.57
CA SER A 86 7.79 6.44 -14.08
C SER A 86 7.64 7.95 -14.18
N GLY A 87 7.06 8.44 -15.28
CA GLY A 87 6.84 9.88 -15.54
C GLY A 87 5.52 10.44 -15.00
N LEU A 88 4.65 9.59 -14.42
CA LEU A 88 3.32 10.01 -13.96
C LEU A 88 3.38 10.65 -12.59
N ALA A 89 2.57 11.69 -12.39
CA ALA A 89 2.37 12.32 -11.09
C ALA A 89 1.60 11.40 -10.12
N ILE A 90 1.74 11.62 -8.81
CA ILE A 90 1.10 10.81 -7.76
C ILE A 90 -0.41 10.60 -7.97
N HIS A 91 -1.15 11.64 -8.38
CA HIS A 91 -2.59 11.53 -8.60
C HIS A 91 -2.96 10.70 -9.83
N GLU A 92 -2.09 10.64 -10.86
CA GLU A 92 -2.26 9.79 -12.02
C GLU A 92 -2.01 8.32 -11.64
N ARG A 93 -0.94 8.05 -10.86
CA ARG A 93 -0.66 6.72 -10.29
C ARG A 93 -1.80 6.23 -9.40
N ALA A 94 -2.40 7.14 -8.60
CA ALA A 94 -3.56 6.81 -7.77
C ALA A 94 -4.77 6.36 -8.61
N ARG A 95 -5.04 7.02 -9.75
CA ARG A 95 -6.10 6.60 -10.69
C ARG A 95 -5.83 5.26 -11.36
N MET A 96 -4.56 4.87 -11.44
CA MET A 96 -4.14 3.55 -11.94
C MET A 96 -4.16 2.47 -10.85
N GLY A 97 -4.55 2.81 -9.63
CA GLY A 97 -4.68 1.87 -8.53
C GLY A 97 -3.47 1.77 -7.60
N LEU A 98 -2.56 2.76 -7.59
CA LEU A 98 -1.45 2.84 -6.66
C LEU A 98 -1.75 3.88 -5.57
N SER A 99 -2.20 3.44 -4.41
CA SER A 99 -2.51 4.31 -3.26
C SER A 99 -1.31 4.49 -2.34
N TYR A 100 -1.22 5.67 -1.73
CA TYR A 100 -0.19 6.00 -0.75
C TYR A 100 -0.81 6.41 0.58
N LEU A 101 -0.29 5.85 1.66
CA LEU A 101 -0.68 6.16 3.01
C LEU A 101 0.53 6.68 3.79
N PRO A 102 0.62 8.00 4.02
CA PRO A 102 1.76 8.61 4.70
C PRO A 102 1.86 8.23 6.17
N GLN A 103 3.04 8.46 6.75
CA GLN A 103 3.28 8.35 8.18
C GLN A 103 2.43 9.34 8.97
N GLU A 104 2.35 10.60 8.50
CA GLU A 104 1.55 11.63 9.15
C GLU A 104 0.05 11.48 8.85
N ALA A 105 -0.77 11.91 9.81
CA ALA A 105 -2.22 11.85 9.69
C ALA A 105 -2.73 12.65 8.47
N SER A 106 -3.42 11.96 7.57
CA SER A 106 -3.89 12.48 6.28
C SER A 106 -5.40 12.77 6.23
N VAL A 107 -6.15 12.59 7.33
CA VAL A 107 -7.59 12.87 7.36
C VAL A 107 -7.91 14.35 7.09
N PHE A 108 -9.00 14.60 6.42
CA PHE A 108 -9.56 15.96 6.29
C PHE A 108 -10.12 16.39 7.65
N ARG A 109 -9.35 17.17 8.39
CA ARG A 109 -9.58 17.49 9.81
C ARG A 109 -10.93 18.15 10.10
N LYS A 110 -11.49 18.91 9.14
CA LYS A 110 -12.77 19.63 9.28
C LYS A 110 -13.99 18.78 8.92
N LEU A 111 -13.79 17.61 8.35
CA LEU A 111 -14.84 16.70 7.93
C LEU A 111 -15.06 15.61 8.99
N ASN A 112 -16.28 15.05 9.03
CA ASN A 112 -16.56 13.85 9.82
C ASN A 112 -16.05 12.59 9.09
N VAL A 113 -16.24 11.41 9.70
CA VAL A 113 -15.76 10.13 9.13
C VAL A 113 -16.43 9.82 7.80
N GLU A 114 -17.76 9.95 7.71
CA GLU A 114 -18.50 9.74 6.46
C GLU A 114 -18.00 10.64 5.35
N GLU A 115 -17.91 11.94 5.61
CA GLU A 115 -17.48 12.95 4.64
C GLU A 115 -16.05 12.69 4.14
N ASN A 116 -15.15 12.24 5.02
CA ASN A 116 -13.79 11.87 4.66
C ASN A 116 -13.74 10.77 3.60
N ILE A 117 -14.56 9.74 3.73
CA ILE A 117 -14.60 8.59 2.80
C ILE A 117 -15.40 8.97 1.54
N ARG A 118 -16.55 9.62 1.71
CA ARG A 118 -17.42 10.06 0.63
C ARG A 118 -16.71 10.97 -0.36
N ALA A 119 -15.88 11.91 0.11
CA ALA A 119 -15.11 12.81 -0.74
C ALA A 119 -14.24 12.06 -1.76
N VAL A 120 -13.69 10.90 -1.39
CA VAL A 120 -12.90 10.07 -2.31
C VAL A 120 -13.80 9.26 -3.24
N LEU A 121 -14.92 8.72 -2.74
CA LEU A 121 -15.88 7.96 -3.57
C LEU A 121 -16.51 8.83 -4.67
N GLU A 122 -16.81 10.11 -4.38
CA GLU A 122 -17.37 11.05 -5.35
C GLU A 122 -16.41 11.39 -6.50
N LEU A 123 -15.10 11.27 -6.27
CA LEU A 123 -14.08 11.47 -7.31
C LEU A 123 -13.87 10.23 -8.21
N GLN A 124 -14.49 9.09 -7.88
CA GLN A 124 -14.31 7.88 -8.67
C GLN A 124 -15.06 7.94 -9.99
N VAL A 125 -14.37 7.55 -11.05
CA VAL A 125 -14.92 7.44 -12.40
C VAL A 125 -14.80 5.99 -12.86
N VAL A 126 -15.94 5.38 -13.17
CA VAL A 126 -16.01 4.00 -13.69
C VAL A 126 -16.64 4.05 -15.08
N ASN A 127 -15.95 3.49 -16.08
CA ASN A 127 -16.38 3.52 -17.47
C ASN A 127 -16.71 4.95 -17.99
N GLY A 128 -15.88 5.93 -17.60
CA GLY A 128 -16.03 7.33 -18.00
C GLY A 128 -17.17 8.10 -17.32
N LYS A 129 -17.83 7.51 -16.30
CA LYS A 129 -18.94 8.13 -15.56
C LYS A 129 -18.64 8.17 -14.05
N SER A 130 -19.05 9.25 -13.39
CA SER A 130 -19.04 9.32 -11.93
C SER A 130 -19.97 8.27 -11.34
N LEU A 131 -19.65 7.79 -10.13
CA LEU A 131 -20.47 6.82 -9.43
C LEU A 131 -21.86 7.44 -9.11
N PRO A 132 -22.97 6.68 -9.31
CA PRO A 132 -24.29 7.09 -8.85
C PRO A 132 -24.31 7.21 -7.33
N LYS A 133 -25.12 8.13 -6.80
CA LYS A 133 -25.26 8.35 -5.35
C LYS A 133 -25.53 7.06 -4.58
N GLN A 134 -26.43 6.21 -5.06
CA GLN A 134 -26.78 4.94 -4.43
C GLN A 134 -25.55 4.00 -4.33
N GLU A 135 -24.69 3.98 -5.34
CA GLU A 135 -23.49 3.16 -5.32
C GLU A 135 -22.42 3.76 -4.37
N ILE A 136 -22.32 5.08 -4.29
CA ILE A 136 -21.49 5.77 -3.30
C ILE A 136 -21.93 5.39 -1.89
N ASP A 137 -23.23 5.50 -1.59
CA ASP A 137 -23.78 5.17 -0.26
C ASP A 137 -23.53 3.69 0.09
N ARG A 138 -23.74 2.77 -0.85
CA ARG A 138 -23.47 1.34 -0.66
C ARG A 138 -21.98 1.05 -0.35
N ARG A 139 -21.06 1.65 -1.12
CA ARG A 139 -19.63 1.47 -0.91
C ARG A 139 -19.16 2.09 0.40
N LEU A 140 -19.71 3.26 0.75
CA LEU A 140 -19.43 3.92 2.01
C LEU A 140 -19.83 3.04 3.20
N ASP A 141 -21.05 2.51 3.20
CA ASP A 141 -21.52 1.62 4.26
C ASP A 141 -20.63 0.37 4.37
N SER A 142 -20.29 -0.26 3.25
CA SER A 142 -19.37 -1.40 3.23
C SER A 142 -18.00 -1.07 3.84
N LEU A 143 -17.40 0.08 3.51
CA LEU A 143 -16.10 0.49 4.04
C LEU A 143 -16.15 0.79 5.54
N LEU A 144 -17.24 1.39 6.01
CA LEU A 144 -17.45 1.66 7.44
C LEU A 144 -17.55 0.36 8.26
N ASP A 145 -18.29 -0.63 7.72
CA ASP A 145 -18.45 -1.94 8.37
C ASP A 145 -17.16 -2.75 8.32
N ASP A 146 -16.51 -2.83 7.17
CA ASP A 146 -15.26 -3.56 6.94
C ASP A 146 -14.16 -3.13 7.90
N LEU A 147 -14.04 -1.83 8.18
CA LEU A 147 -13.05 -1.27 9.09
C LEU A 147 -13.57 -1.07 10.51
N GLN A 148 -14.81 -1.52 10.80
CA GLN A 148 -15.42 -1.45 12.12
C GLN A 148 -15.49 -0.02 12.68
N ILE A 149 -15.80 0.95 11.83
CA ILE A 149 -15.91 2.38 12.16
C ILE A 149 -17.32 2.95 11.91
N ALA A 150 -18.32 2.10 11.67
CA ALA A 150 -19.70 2.53 11.43
C ALA A 150 -20.28 3.36 12.58
N HIS A 151 -19.93 3.02 13.82
CA HIS A 151 -20.33 3.75 15.02
C HIS A 151 -19.72 5.16 15.13
N LEU A 152 -18.66 5.46 14.36
CA LEU A 152 -17.97 6.74 14.32
C LEU A 152 -18.43 7.63 13.14
N ARG A 153 -19.39 7.18 12.35
CA ARG A 153 -19.80 7.77 11.06
C ARG A 153 -19.90 9.30 11.10
N ASN A 154 -20.54 9.83 12.13
CA ASN A 154 -20.79 11.27 12.29
C ASN A 154 -19.77 12.00 13.15
N ASN A 155 -18.76 11.29 13.66
CA ASN A 155 -17.75 11.87 14.53
C ASN A 155 -16.80 12.77 13.73
N PRO A 156 -16.46 13.97 14.22
CA PRO A 156 -15.43 14.81 13.62
C PRO A 156 -14.09 14.08 13.57
N ALA A 157 -13.35 14.17 12.46
CA ALA A 157 -12.06 13.48 12.31
C ALA A 157 -11.02 13.91 13.38
N LEU A 158 -11.14 15.12 13.92
CA LEU A 158 -10.26 15.60 15.01
C LEU A 158 -10.48 14.90 16.35
N SER A 159 -11.66 14.33 16.60
CA SER A 159 -12.00 13.65 17.86
C SER A 159 -11.57 12.18 17.91
N LEU A 160 -11.05 11.65 16.81
CA LEU A 160 -10.69 10.25 16.69
C LEU A 160 -9.37 9.94 17.42
N SER A 161 -9.31 8.80 18.09
CA SER A 161 -8.07 8.20 18.55
C SER A 161 -7.13 7.89 17.40
N GLY A 162 -5.85 7.61 17.68
CA GLY A 162 -4.86 7.25 16.65
C GLY A 162 -5.28 6.05 15.81
N GLY A 163 -5.77 4.97 16.45
CA GLY A 163 -6.21 3.76 15.77
C GLY A 163 -7.48 3.96 14.94
N GLU A 164 -8.48 4.69 15.45
CA GLU A 164 -9.70 5.03 14.70
C GLU A 164 -9.37 5.90 13.49
N ARG A 165 -8.51 6.89 13.66
CA ARG A 165 -8.04 7.75 12.56
C ARG A 165 -7.36 6.94 11.48
N ARG A 166 -6.47 6.00 11.85
CA ARG A 166 -5.79 5.12 10.89
C ARG A 166 -6.77 4.27 10.10
N ARG A 167 -7.82 3.75 10.73
CA ARG A 167 -8.88 3.01 10.03
C ARG A 167 -9.64 3.88 9.03
N VAL A 168 -9.92 5.15 9.37
CA VAL A 168 -10.55 6.11 8.45
C VAL A 168 -9.63 6.42 7.26
N GLU A 169 -8.32 6.59 7.48
CA GLU A 169 -7.34 6.81 6.41
C GLU A 169 -7.29 5.64 5.43
N ILE A 170 -7.35 4.43 5.97
CA ILE A 170 -7.38 3.21 5.15
C ILE A 170 -8.71 3.08 4.40
N ALA A 171 -9.86 3.39 5.05
CA ALA A 171 -11.15 3.44 4.36
C ALA A 171 -11.11 4.41 3.17
N ARG A 172 -10.47 5.57 3.34
CA ARG A 172 -10.27 6.55 2.25
C ARG A 172 -9.37 5.99 1.15
N ALA A 173 -8.28 5.31 1.50
CA ALA A 173 -7.42 4.67 0.52
C ALA A 173 -8.19 3.60 -0.27
N LEU A 174 -8.96 2.75 0.41
CA LEU A 174 -9.80 1.72 -0.19
C LEU A 174 -10.95 2.28 -1.05
N ALA A 175 -11.45 3.47 -0.74
CA ALA A 175 -12.47 4.16 -1.53
C ALA A 175 -12.02 4.43 -2.98
N SER A 176 -10.70 4.50 -3.23
CA SER A 176 -10.13 4.61 -4.58
C SER A 176 -10.03 3.27 -5.32
N ALA A 177 -10.46 2.16 -4.71
CA ALA A 177 -10.33 0.80 -5.24
C ALA A 177 -8.90 0.45 -5.70
N PRO A 178 -7.88 0.58 -4.82
CA PRO A 178 -6.49 0.39 -5.18
C PRO A 178 -6.15 -1.09 -5.43
N ARG A 179 -5.20 -1.32 -6.32
CA ARG A 179 -4.53 -2.63 -6.52
C ARG A 179 -3.33 -2.77 -5.60
N PHE A 180 -2.68 -1.65 -5.30
CA PHE A 180 -1.52 -1.58 -4.39
C PHE A 180 -1.69 -0.43 -3.40
N ILE A 181 -1.26 -0.66 -2.16
CA ILE A 181 -1.16 0.36 -1.13
C ILE A 181 0.27 0.42 -0.62
N LEU A 182 0.85 1.62 -0.65
CA LEU A 182 2.17 1.90 -0.12
C LEU A 182 2.04 2.52 1.27
N LEU A 183 2.57 1.85 2.29
CA LEU A 183 2.53 2.27 3.70
C LEU A 183 3.88 2.83 4.12
N ASP A 184 3.91 4.11 4.47
CA ASP A 184 5.11 4.80 4.93
C ASP A 184 5.18 4.77 6.45
N GLU A 185 6.15 4.05 6.99
CA GLU A 185 6.43 3.89 8.42
C GLU A 185 5.19 3.64 9.30
N PRO A 186 4.37 2.63 9.00
CA PRO A 186 3.09 2.42 9.69
C PRO A 186 3.24 2.09 11.19
N PHE A 187 4.40 1.62 11.63
CA PHE A 187 4.69 1.28 13.04
C PHE A 187 5.43 2.39 13.79
N ALA A 188 5.77 3.52 13.13
CA ALA A 188 6.52 4.59 13.76
C ALA A 188 5.70 5.30 14.86
N GLY A 189 6.25 5.34 16.07
CA GLY A 189 5.60 6.01 17.22
C GLY A 189 4.31 5.35 17.70
N VAL A 190 4.06 4.11 17.31
CA VAL A 190 2.87 3.34 17.68
C VAL A 190 3.16 2.54 18.96
N ASP A 191 2.21 2.54 19.91
CA ASP A 191 2.33 1.71 21.09
C ASP A 191 2.12 0.21 20.78
N PRO A 192 2.65 -0.71 21.60
CA PRO A 192 2.59 -2.15 21.32
C PRO A 192 1.17 -2.72 21.15
N ILE A 193 0.15 -2.09 21.76
CA ILE A 193 -1.24 -2.55 21.62
C ILE A 193 -1.76 -2.22 20.23
N ALA A 194 -1.43 -1.04 19.72
CA ALA A 194 -1.87 -0.58 18.40
C ALA A 194 -1.09 -1.25 17.24
N VAL A 195 0.08 -1.85 17.49
CA VAL A 195 0.80 -2.67 16.49
C VAL A 195 -0.09 -3.78 15.96
N GLY A 196 -0.79 -4.51 16.84
CA GLY A 196 -1.71 -5.58 16.44
C GLY A 196 -2.87 -5.09 15.57
N ASP A 197 -3.31 -3.84 15.73
CA ASP A 197 -4.33 -3.24 14.86
C ASP A 197 -3.81 -3.03 13.44
N ILE A 198 -2.57 -2.51 13.31
CA ILE A 198 -1.93 -2.32 12.01
C ILE A 198 -1.71 -3.66 11.31
N GLN A 199 -1.24 -4.68 12.04
CA GLN A 199 -1.05 -6.03 11.50
C GLN A 199 -2.38 -6.62 10.99
N ARG A 200 -3.49 -6.46 11.73
CA ARG A 200 -4.82 -6.88 11.27
C ARG A 200 -5.27 -6.15 10.00
N ILE A 201 -4.99 -4.86 9.91
CA ILE A 201 -5.29 -4.06 8.73
C ILE A 201 -4.49 -4.54 7.51
N VAL A 202 -3.19 -4.78 7.66
CA VAL A 202 -2.35 -5.30 6.56
C VAL A 202 -2.84 -6.68 6.11
N SER A 203 -3.17 -7.57 7.05
CA SER A 203 -3.76 -8.88 6.75
C SER A 203 -5.11 -8.76 6.01
N PHE A 204 -5.94 -7.80 6.39
CA PHE A 204 -7.20 -7.50 5.73
C PHE A 204 -6.99 -6.99 4.28
N LEU A 205 -6.00 -6.13 4.04
CA LEU A 205 -5.65 -5.67 2.69
C LEU A 205 -5.17 -6.84 1.82
N LYS A 206 -4.29 -7.67 2.35
CA LYS A 206 -3.80 -8.89 1.68
C LYS A 206 -4.94 -9.84 1.30
N ALA A 207 -5.87 -10.10 2.24
CA ALA A 207 -7.04 -10.97 2.00
C ALA A 207 -7.97 -10.43 0.90
N ARG A 208 -7.92 -9.14 0.61
CA ARG A 208 -8.63 -8.48 -0.50
C ARG A 208 -7.85 -8.46 -1.80
N ASN A 209 -6.78 -9.23 -1.90
CA ASN A 209 -5.89 -9.28 -3.06
C ASN A 209 -5.23 -7.93 -3.40
N ILE A 210 -5.02 -7.07 -2.39
CA ILE A 210 -4.29 -5.81 -2.53
C ILE A 210 -2.82 -6.07 -2.21
N GLY A 211 -1.90 -5.69 -3.12
CA GLY A 211 -0.47 -5.73 -2.85
C GLY A 211 -0.08 -4.59 -1.90
N VAL A 212 0.76 -4.87 -0.93
CA VAL A 212 1.19 -3.90 0.07
C VAL A 212 2.71 -3.76 0.05
N LEU A 213 3.21 -2.53 -0.12
CA LEU A 213 4.63 -2.22 0.06
C LEU A 213 4.78 -1.38 1.34
N ILE A 214 5.60 -1.86 2.26
CA ILE A 214 5.83 -1.21 3.56
C ILE A 214 7.29 -0.77 3.66
N THR A 215 7.53 0.48 4.04
CA THR A 215 8.83 0.90 4.56
C THR A 215 8.71 1.25 6.03
N ASP A 216 9.61 0.74 6.86
CA ASP A 216 9.63 1.05 8.29
C ASP A 216 11.05 0.87 8.85
N HIS A 217 11.30 1.44 10.02
CA HIS A 217 12.51 1.20 10.80
C HIS A 217 12.29 0.18 11.91
N ASN A 218 11.04 -0.19 12.20
CA ASN A 218 10.69 -1.25 13.13
C ASN A 218 10.73 -2.62 12.41
N VAL A 219 11.93 -3.18 12.33
CA VAL A 219 12.24 -4.37 11.53
C VAL A 219 11.43 -5.59 11.96
N ARG A 220 11.33 -5.80 13.28
CA ARG A 220 10.66 -6.98 13.83
C ARG A 220 9.19 -7.01 13.43
N GLU A 221 8.49 -5.90 13.65
CA GLU A 221 7.07 -5.80 13.36
C GLU A 221 6.80 -5.92 11.85
N THR A 222 7.68 -5.33 11.03
CA THR A 222 7.55 -5.37 9.57
C THR A 222 7.83 -6.76 9.02
N LEU A 223 8.95 -7.40 9.39
CA LEU A 223 9.23 -8.77 8.95
C LEU A 223 8.17 -9.76 9.41
N GLY A 224 7.57 -9.54 10.59
CA GLY A 224 6.51 -10.41 11.12
C GLY A 224 5.22 -10.45 10.30
N ILE A 225 5.03 -9.52 9.35
CA ILE A 225 3.84 -9.45 8.50
C ILE A 225 4.13 -9.52 7.00
N CYS A 226 5.41 -9.47 6.61
CA CYS A 226 5.81 -9.54 5.21
C CYS A 226 5.86 -10.98 4.70
N ASP A 227 5.51 -11.16 3.43
CA ASP A 227 5.76 -12.40 2.68
C ASP A 227 7.16 -12.39 2.07
N HIS A 228 7.64 -11.19 1.72
CA HIS A 228 8.94 -10.96 1.10
C HIS A 228 9.53 -9.64 1.59
N ALA A 229 10.84 -9.51 1.65
CA ALA A 229 11.50 -8.28 2.02
C ALA A 229 12.74 -8.00 1.17
N TYR A 230 12.97 -6.72 0.90
CA TYR A 230 14.16 -6.17 0.27
C TYR A 230 14.94 -5.36 1.29
N ILE A 231 16.20 -5.69 1.50
CA ILE A 231 17.09 -4.94 2.39
C ILE A 231 17.96 -4.02 1.56
N ILE A 232 17.76 -2.71 1.71
CA ILE A 232 18.58 -1.71 1.03
C ILE A 232 19.75 -1.31 1.93
N SER A 233 20.92 -1.26 1.35
CA SER A 233 22.14 -0.71 1.96
C SER A 233 22.92 0.09 0.93
N GLU A 234 23.40 1.28 1.31
CA GLU A 234 24.21 2.16 0.46
C GLU A 234 23.63 2.43 -0.95
N GLY A 235 22.30 2.48 -1.06
CA GLY A 235 21.59 2.77 -2.31
C GLY A 235 21.40 1.59 -3.26
N THR A 236 21.67 0.36 -2.81
CA THR A 236 21.48 -0.89 -3.58
C THR A 236 20.72 -1.91 -2.75
N VAL A 237 20.15 -2.93 -3.40
CA VAL A 237 19.57 -4.08 -2.71
C VAL A 237 20.71 -4.97 -2.22
N LEU A 238 20.86 -5.09 -0.91
CA LEU A 238 21.85 -5.95 -0.24
C LEU A 238 21.40 -7.41 -0.20
N ALA A 239 20.11 -7.64 0.04
CA ALA A 239 19.50 -8.96 0.11
C ALA A 239 17.99 -8.86 -0.15
N GLU A 240 17.41 -9.93 -0.67
CA GLU A 240 15.97 -10.11 -0.84
C GLU A 240 15.60 -11.55 -0.51
N GLY A 241 14.36 -11.78 -0.09
CA GLY A 241 13.85 -13.12 0.24
C GLY A 241 12.72 -13.10 1.26
N GLN A 242 12.33 -14.26 1.71
CA GLN A 242 11.38 -14.43 2.80
C GLN A 242 11.99 -13.94 4.13
N PRO A 243 11.17 -13.57 5.13
CA PRO A 243 11.66 -13.07 6.41
C PRO A 243 12.73 -13.96 7.06
N GLU A 244 12.57 -15.28 7.02
CA GLU A 244 13.51 -16.25 7.60
C GLU A 244 14.87 -16.21 6.88
N GLU A 245 14.88 -16.05 5.55
CA GLU A 245 16.10 -15.94 4.75
C GLU A 245 16.84 -14.63 5.06
N ILE A 246 16.08 -13.52 5.19
CA ILE A 246 16.62 -12.22 5.58
C ILE A 246 17.28 -12.27 6.96
N ILE A 247 16.62 -12.90 7.94
CA ILE A 247 17.12 -13.02 9.31
C ILE A 247 18.37 -13.91 9.39
N ALA A 248 18.44 -14.96 8.55
CA ALA A 248 19.59 -15.86 8.47
C ALA A 248 20.77 -15.27 7.71
N ASN A 249 20.58 -14.21 6.91
CA ASN A 249 21.62 -13.62 6.06
C ASN A 249 22.70 -12.93 6.89
N GLU A 250 23.93 -13.42 6.84
CA GLU A 250 25.07 -12.89 7.61
C GLU A 250 25.39 -11.42 7.28
N SER A 251 25.27 -11.03 6.00
CA SER A 251 25.53 -9.64 5.58
C SER A 251 24.45 -8.70 6.13
N VAL A 252 23.19 -9.10 6.13
CA VAL A 252 22.07 -8.36 6.70
C VAL A 252 22.23 -8.22 8.23
N ARG A 253 22.60 -9.29 8.92
CA ARG A 253 22.85 -9.28 10.37
C ARG A 253 23.97 -8.30 10.73
N ARG A 254 25.09 -8.36 10.00
CA ARG A 254 26.25 -7.51 10.26
C ARG A 254 25.95 -6.02 10.01
N VAL A 255 25.19 -5.69 8.94
CA VAL A 255 25.00 -4.29 8.50
C VAL A 255 23.77 -3.64 9.13
N TYR A 256 22.73 -4.45 9.45
CA TYR A 256 21.43 -3.89 9.79
C TYR A 256 20.78 -4.46 11.05
N LEU A 257 20.68 -5.80 11.19
CA LEU A 257 19.91 -6.41 12.29
C LEU A 257 20.69 -6.48 13.61
N GLY A 258 22.01 -6.65 13.54
CA GLY A 258 22.86 -7.02 14.66
C GLY A 258 22.88 -8.53 14.91
N GLU A 259 23.96 -9.01 15.51
CA GLU A 259 24.19 -10.45 15.72
C GLU A 259 23.16 -11.11 16.63
N ASN A 260 22.61 -10.36 17.59
CA ASN A 260 21.67 -10.85 18.60
C ASN A 260 20.18 -10.69 18.20
N PHE A 261 19.89 -10.28 16.98
CA PHE A 261 18.51 -10.11 16.52
C PHE A 261 17.75 -11.45 16.54
N ARG A 262 16.54 -11.41 17.13
CA ARG A 262 15.57 -12.53 17.17
C ARG A 262 14.18 -11.97 16.90
N MET A 263 13.34 -12.75 16.22
CA MET A 263 11.92 -12.49 16.03
C MET A 263 11.15 -12.64 17.32
#